data_b6f5af6e025c937da0d1aa84bc8992fa
#
_entry.id   b6f5af6e025c937da0d1aa84bc8992fa
#
_cell.length_a   1.000
_cell.length_b   1.000
_cell.length_c   1.000
_cell.angle_alpha   90.00
_cell.angle_beta   90.00
_cell.angle_gamma   90.00
#
_symmetry.space_group_name_H-M   'P 1'
#
loop_
_entity.id
_entity.type
_entity.pdbx_description
1 polymer ?
#
loop_
_entity_poly.entity_id
_entity_poly.type
_entity_poly.pdbx_seq_one_letter_code
_entity_poly.pdbx_strand_id
1 'polypeptide(L)'
;MLPFIRLFSCLLLILFTALPQTLLANESINIPILCYHNFNPSVPGSMNLTPQRFESQIKWLKDNGFTIIPLKEAVEYLQGTRSSLPPKAIVITADDGWESVYTYMLPIVKKYNIPVTLFVYPETISEGKHALTWNQLKELQNTGLFDIQGHTYTHSNFKIEKKTRSPAGYAKFVTRELAGSKKILEDHLGTKITLLAWPFGIYDDYLEQEAAKAGYTMAFSIDYHTANKSYKPMSQPRFMIIQGQSMKTFVSIISGAKAKHT
;
A
#
# COMPACT_ATOMS: atom_id res chain seq x y z
N MET A 1 48.22 -66.28 -44.90
CA MET A 1 46.92 -66.39 -44.17
C MET A 1 46.93 -65.32 -43.07
N LEU A 2 46.30 -64.17 -43.29
CA LEU A 2 46.12 -63.09 -42.27
C LEU A 2 44.71 -63.20 -41.69
N PRO A 3 44.49 -63.08 -40.38
CA PRO A 3 43.17 -63.10 -39.81
C PRO A 3 42.54 -61.63 -39.81
N PHE A 4 41.29 -61.61 -40.24
CA PHE A 4 40.43 -60.47 -40.25
C PHE A 4 40.01 -60.09 -38.80
N ILE A 5 40.40 -58.90 -38.35
CA ILE A 5 39.91 -58.35 -37.10
C ILE A 5 38.60 -57.57 -37.38
N ARG A 6 37.50 -58.09 -36.89
CA ARG A 6 36.19 -57.37 -36.90
C ARG A 6 36.13 -56.33 -35.77
N LEU A 7 36.16 -55.07 -36.14
CA LEU A 7 35.85 -53.97 -35.19
C LEU A 7 34.33 -53.94 -34.94
N PHE A 8 33.91 -54.22 -33.70
CA PHE A 8 32.55 -53.98 -33.26
C PHE A 8 32.47 -52.52 -32.79
N SER A 9 31.77 -51.66 -33.57
CA SER A 9 31.48 -50.30 -33.19
C SER A 9 30.24 -50.27 -32.27
N CYS A 10 30.43 -50.08 -30.94
CA CYS A 10 29.34 -49.86 -30.02
C CYS A 10 28.85 -48.43 -30.17
N LEU A 11 27.70 -48.26 -30.80
CA LEU A 11 26.98 -46.96 -30.85
C LEU A 11 26.29 -46.75 -29.52
N LEU A 12 26.84 -45.85 -28.66
CA LEU A 12 26.24 -45.45 -27.38
C LEU A 12 25.12 -44.45 -27.69
N LEU A 13 23.86 -44.89 -27.64
CA LEU A 13 22.69 -44.02 -27.77
C LEU A 13 22.50 -43.30 -26.43
N ILE A 14 22.91 -42.01 -26.37
CA ILE A 14 22.62 -41.16 -25.23
C ILE A 14 21.16 -40.69 -25.36
N LEU A 15 20.26 -41.34 -24.61
CA LEU A 15 18.88 -40.85 -24.43
C LEU A 15 18.91 -39.58 -23.57
N PHE A 16 18.79 -38.41 -24.20
CA PHE A 16 18.48 -37.18 -23.51
C PHE A 16 17.02 -37.25 -23.04
N THR A 17 16.77 -37.66 -21.81
CA THR A 17 15.48 -37.50 -21.18
C THR A 17 15.30 -35.99 -20.84
N ALA A 18 14.57 -35.27 -21.68
CA ALA A 18 14.11 -33.95 -21.37
C ALA A 18 13.16 -34.05 -20.17
N LEU A 19 13.64 -33.71 -18.97
CA LEU A 19 12.79 -33.48 -17.80
C LEU A 19 11.81 -32.35 -18.15
N PRO A 20 10.50 -32.54 -17.98
CA PRO A 20 9.56 -31.46 -18.16
C PRO A 20 9.93 -30.38 -17.14
N GLN A 21 10.39 -29.22 -17.62
CA GLN A 21 10.40 -28.00 -16.81
C GLN A 21 8.93 -27.71 -16.50
N THR A 22 8.46 -28.15 -15.34
CA THR A 22 7.23 -27.62 -14.76
C THR A 22 7.43 -26.12 -14.64
N LEU A 23 6.82 -25.33 -15.53
CA LEU A 23 6.57 -23.91 -15.31
C LEU A 23 5.77 -23.87 -14.01
N LEU A 24 6.47 -23.58 -12.89
CA LEU A 24 5.83 -23.14 -11.68
C LEU A 24 5.10 -21.86 -12.09
N ALA A 25 3.79 -21.95 -12.26
CA ALA A 25 2.95 -20.80 -12.40
C ALA A 25 3.30 -19.90 -11.21
N ASN A 26 3.87 -18.74 -11.50
CA ASN A 26 4.30 -17.78 -10.48
C ASN A 26 3.00 -17.26 -9.85
N GLU A 27 2.48 -17.98 -8.82
CA GLU A 27 1.28 -17.56 -8.13
C GLU A 27 1.50 -16.12 -7.66
N SER A 28 0.63 -15.23 -8.12
CA SER A 28 0.69 -13.82 -7.76
C SER A 28 0.58 -13.68 -6.24
N ILE A 29 1.62 -13.17 -5.60
CA ILE A 29 1.60 -12.94 -4.14
C ILE A 29 0.48 -11.95 -3.83
N ASN A 30 -0.39 -12.34 -2.90
CA ASN A 30 -1.44 -11.51 -2.35
C ASN A 30 -0.89 -10.73 -1.15
N ILE A 31 -0.86 -9.41 -1.24
CA ILE A 31 -0.25 -8.52 -0.23
C ILE A 31 -1.36 -7.83 0.57
N PRO A 32 -1.58 -8.16 1.85
CA PRO A 32 -2.45 -7.35 2.69
C PRO A 32 -1.83 -5.96 2.90
N ILE A 33 -2.55 -4.91 2.54
CA ILE A 33 -2.18 -3.52 2.83
C ILE A 33 -3.22 -2.99 3.82
N LEU A 34 -2.78 -2.67 5.03
CA LEU A 34 -3.65 -2.20 6.11
C LEU A 34 -3.73 -0.67 6.09
N CYS A 35 -4.94 -0.14 6.12
CA CYS A 35 -5.21 1.30 6.15
C CYS A 35 -5.75 1.70 7.51
N TYR A 36 -4.95 2.40 8.29
CA TYR A 36 -5.31 3.03 9.57
C TYR A 36 -5.62 4.51 9.35
N HIS A 37 -6.18 5.19 10.36
CA HIS A 37 -6.47 6.63 10.31
C HIS A 37 -6.07 7.31 11.61
N ASN A 38 -6.98 7.44 12.56
CA ASN A 38 -6.79 8.16 13.80
C ASN A 38 -6.50 7.21 14.98
N PHE A 39 -5.63 7.65 15.88
CA PHE A 39 -5.27 6.91 17.09
C PHE A 39 -5.68 7.71 18.32
N ASN A 40 -6.80 7.37 18.94
CA ASN A 40 -7.27 8.12 20.11
C ASN A 40 -7.76 7.16 21.21
N PRO A 41 -7.19 7.26 22.42
CA PRO A 41 -7.57 6.37 23.51
C PRO A 41 -8.97 6.61 24.06
N SER A 42 -9.55 7.79 23.84
CA SER A 42 -10.73 8.26 24.57
C SER A 42 -11.91 8.69 23.68
N VAL A 43 -11.68 8.99 22.39
CA VAL A 43 -12.74 9.47 21.50
C VAL A 43 -13.37 8.32 20.74
N PRO A 44 -14.70 8.09 20.88
CA PRO A 44 -15.39 7.09 20.09
C PRO A 44 -15.44 7.50 18.61
N GLY A 45 -15.40 6.51 17.72
CA GLY A 45 -15.50 6.72 16.28
C GLY A 45 -14.98 5.52 15.52
N SER A 46 -15.63 5.17 14.42
CA SER A 46 -15.25 3.98 13.63
C SER A 46 -13.81 4.05 13.11
N MET A 47 -13.32 5.25 12.80
CA MET A 47 -11.96 5.48 12.29
C MET A 47 -10.91 5.67 13.40
N ASN A 48 -11.32 5.73 14.67
CA ASN A 48 -10.41 5.85 15.81
C ASN A 48 -10.02 4.45 16.29
N LEU A 49 -8.73 4.15 16.31
CA LEU A 49 -8.22 2.94 16.94
C LEU A 49 -7.48 3.32 18.22
N THR A 50 -7.63 2.55 19.30
CA THR A 50 -6.79 2.84 20.48
C THR A 50 -5.34 2.45 20.22
N PRO A 51 -4.35 3.20 20.77
CA PRO A 51 -2.93 2.85 20.64
C PRO A 51 -2.63 1.43 21.09
N GLN A 52 -3.24 0.97 22.18
CA GLN A 52 -3.10 -0.39 22.70
C GLN A 52 -3.60 -1.45 21.71
N ARG A 53 -4.67 -1.14 20.98
CA ARG A 53 -5.20 -2.03 19.94
C ARG A 53 -4.24 -2.14 18.77
N PHE A 54 -3.73 -1.01 18.28
CA PHE A 54 -2.70 -0.98 17.25
C PHE A 54 -1.48 -1.79 17.67
N GLU A 55 -0.95 -1.54 18.86
CA GLU A 55 0.21 -2.28 19.38
C GLU A 55 -0.05 -3.79 19.47
N SER A 56 -1.23 -4.19 19.93
CA SER A 56 -1.62 -5.60 19.97
C SER A 56 -1.66 -6.26 18.59
N GLN A 57 -2.10 -5.53 17.57
CA GLN A 57 -2.10 -5.99 16.18
C GLN A 57 -0.65 -6.14 15.65
N ILE A 58 0.21 -5.15 15.88
CA ILE A 58 1.63 -5.21 15.49
C ILE A 58 2.33 -6.39 16.17
N LYS A 59 2.13 -6.55 17.49
CA LYS A 59 2.70 -7.66 18.23
C LYS A 59 2.23 -9.00 17.65
N TRP A 60 0.94 -9.14 17.40
CA TRP A 60 0.38 -10.36 16.83
C TRP A 60 1.00 -10.68 15.46
N LEU A 61 1.15 -9.70 14.57
CA LEU A 61 1.80 -9.88 13.26
C LEU A 61 3.22 -10.44 13.43
N LYS A 62 4.02 -9.84 14.30
CA LYS A 62 5.41 -10.28 14.54
C LYS A 62 5.47 -11.68 15.16
N ASP A 63 4.64 -11.96 16.15
CA ASP A 63 4.59 -13.27 16.83
C ASP A 63 4.14 -14.41 15.87
N ASN A 64 3.39 -14.06 14.81
CA ASN A 64 2.93 -15.04 13.82
C ASN A 64 3.77 -15.04 12.52
N GLY A 65 4.96 -14.44 12.55
CA GLY A 65 5.97 -14.50 11.49
C GLY A 65 5.62 -13.67 10.25
N PHE A 66 4.78 -12.62 10.39
CA PHE A 66 4.58 -11.64 9.32
C PHE A 66 5.78 -10.71 9.22
N THR A 67 6.16 -10.39 7.99
CA THR A 67 7.16 -9.38 7.70
C THR A 67 6.47 -8.09 7.27
N ILE A 68 6.53 -7.07 8.13
CA ILE A 68 6.01 -5.74 7.79
C ILE A 68 7.03 -5.06 6.89
N ILE A 69 6.66 -4.80 5.64
CA ILE A 69 7.55 -4.23 4.62
C ILE A 69 7.15 -2.79 4.27
N PRO A 70 8.09 -1.96 3.76
CA PRO A 70 7.75 -0.68 3.16
C PRO A 70 6.77 -0.84 2.00
N LEU A 71 5.79 0.07 1.86
CA LEU A 71 4.88 0.06 0.72
C LEU A 71 5.62 0.12 -0.61
N LYS A 72 6.74 0.83 -0.68
CA LYS A 72 7.61 0.89 -1.86
C LYS A 72 8.03 -0.49 -2.35
N GLU A 73 8.38 -1.42 -1.45
CA GLU A 73 8.76 -2.78 -1.85
C GLU A 73 7.58 -3.58 -2.43
N ALA A 74 6.37 -3.40 -1.86
CA ALA A 74 5.16 -3.96 -2.42
C ALA A 74 4.85 -3.37 -3.80
N VAL A 75 5.01 -2.05 -3.98
CA VAL A 75 4.85 -1.36 -5.27
C VAL A 75 5.84 -1.89 -6.32
N GLU A 76 7.11 -2.01 -5.98
CA GLU A 76 8.15 -2.58 -6.85
C GLU A 76 7.78 -4.01 -7.31
N TYR A 77 7.26 -4.83 -6.40
CA TYR A 77 6.78 -6.17 -6.73
C TYR A 77 5.57 -6.14 -7.66
N LEU A 78 4.57 -5.30 -7.36
CA LEU A 78 3.36 -5.16 -8.16
C LEU A 78 3.66 -4.65 -9.58
N GLN A 79 4.64 -3.76 -9.72
CA GLN A 79 5.13 -3.25 -11.01
C GLN A 79 6.07 -4.22 -11.73
N GLY A 80 6.52 -5.30 -11.08
CA GLY A 80 7.41 -6.30 -11.67
C GLY A 80 8.90 -5.91 -11.66
N THR A 81 9.28 -4.81 -11.00
CA THR A 81 10.69 -4.39 -10.83
C THR A 81 11.39 -5.13 -9.69
N ARG A 82 10.64 -5.74 -8.78
CA ARG A 82 11.11 -6.68 -7.77
C ARG A 82 10.54 -8.07 -8.05
N SER A 83 11.37 -9.10 -8.01
CA SER A 83 10.98 -10.48 -8.34
C SER A 83 10.26 -11.21 -7.20
N SER A 84 10.52 -10.85 -5.93
CA SER A 84 9.97 -11.55 -4.76
C SER A 84 9.79 -10.62 -3.57
N LEU A 85 8.96 -11.05 -2.63
CA LEU A 85 8.78 -10.43 -1.31
C LEU A 85 9.11 -11.45 -0.23
N PRO A 86 9.44 -11.02 1.01
CA PRO A 86 9.60 -11.93 2.12
C PRO A 86 8.30 -12.69 2.40
N PRO A 87 8.38 -13.89 3.01
CA PRO A 87 7.19 -14.65 3.41
C PRO A 87 6.26 -13.83 4.30
N LYS A 88 4.94 -14.00 4.11
CA LYS A 88 3.90 -13.28 4.86
C LYS A 88 4.12 -11.75 4.87
N ALA A 89 4.55 -11.19 3.73
CA ALA A 89 4.69 -9.75 3.58
C ALA A 89 3.36 -9.03 3.82
N ILE A 90 3.39 -7.97 4.61
CA ILE A 90 2.23 -7.12 4.93
C ILE A 90 2.68 -5.66 5.00
N VAL A 91 1.81 -4.75 4.61
CA VAL A 91 2.09 -3.30 4.61
C VAL A 91 1.18 -2.57 5.58
N ILE A 92 1.73 -1.55 6.24
CA ILE A 92 0.99 -0.64 7.11
C ILE A 92 0.95 0.74 6.48
N THR A 93 -0.26 1.27 6.31
CA THR A 93 -0.49 2.64 5.88
C THR A 93 -1.38 3.37 6.88
N ALA A 94 -1.29 4.70 6.92
CA ALA A 94 -2.21 5.55 7.67
C ALA A 94 -2.60 6.76 6.81
N ASP A 95 -3.89 7.11 6.82
CA ASP A 95 -4.43 8.16 5.97
C ASP A 95 -4.75 9.43 6.77
N ASP A 96 -5.06 10.52 6.08
CA ASP A 96 -5.53 11.84 6.53
C ASP A 96 -4.48 12.76 7.17
N GLY A 97 -3.39 12.27 7.73
CA GLY A 97 -2.41 13.13 8.40
C GLY A 97 -2.84 13.60 9.79
N TRP A 98 -3.48 12.75 10.58
CA TRP A 98 -3.88 13.04 11.96
C TRP A 98 -2.67 13.24 12.88
N GLU A 99 -2.70 14.25 13.76
CA GLU A 99 -1.67 14.50 14.78
C GLU A 99 -1.44 13.29 15.69
N SER A 100 -2.44 12.47 15.87
CA SER A 100 -2.38 11.21 16.64
C SER A 100 -1.37 10.20 16.09
N VAL A 101 -1.02 10.28 14.81
CA VAL A 101 0.09 9.50 14.23
C VAL A 101 1.41 9.86 14.90
N TYR A 102 1.65 11.15 15.10
CA TYR A 102 2.85 11.62 15.81
C TYR A 102 2.81 11.29 17.31
N THR A 103 1.66 11.52 17.94
CA THR A 103 1.53 11.37 19.39
C THR A 103 1.48 9.92 19.85
N TYR A 104 0.77 9.06 19.13
CA TYR A 104 0.47 7.69 19.58
C TYR A 104 1.03 6.59 18.68
N MET A 105 1.03 6.75 17.35
CA MET A 105 1.53 5.72 16.45
C MET A 105 3.05 5.70 16.41
N LEU A 106 3.73 6.84 16.34
CA LEU A 106 5.18 6.96 16.24
C LEU A 106 5.95 6.21 17.36
N PRO A 107 5.58 6.31 18.66
CA PRO A 107 6.25 5.56 19.71
C PRO A 107 6.22 4.02 19.49
N ILE A 108 5.08 3.51 19.02
CA ILE A 108 4.89 2.09 18.73
C ILE A 108 5.72 1.69 17.49
N VAL A 109 5.67 2.49 16.43
CA VAL A 109 6.44 2.30 15.20
C VAL A 109 7.94 2.23 15.51
N LYS A 110 8.47 3.15 16.34
CA LYS A 110 9.86 3.12 16.81
C LYS A 110 10.16 1.89 17.65
N LYS A 111 9.29 1.52 18.60
CA LYS A 111 9.47 0.36 19.48
C LYS A 111 9.63 -0.94 18.70
N TYR A 112 8.84 -1.12 17.64
CA TYR A 112 8.84 -2.34 16.83
C TYR A 112 9.72 -2.25 15.59
N ASN A 113 10.30 -1.08 15.31
CA ASN A 113 11.12 -0.75 14.13
C ASN A 113 10.43 -1.19 12.84
N ILE A 114 9.23 -0.66 12.58
CA ILE A 114 8.39 -1.03 11.45
C ILE A 114 8.19 0.13 10.48
N PRO A 115 8.17 -0.11 9.15
CA PRO A 115 7.88 0.92 8.16
C PRO A 115 6.38 1.22 8.10
N VAL A 116 6.04 2.49 7.84
CA VAL A 116 4.67 2.98 7.63
C VAL A 116 4.67 3.94 6.45
N THR A 117 3.66 3.86 5.58
CA THR A 117 3.38 4.92 4.61
C THR A 117 2.21 5.76 5.09
N LEU A 118 2.42 7.08 5.15
CA LEU A 118 1.40 8.05 5.57
C LEU A 118 0.91 8.83 4.35
N PHE A 119 -0.38 8.71 4.05
CA PHE A 119 -1.03 9.46 2.98
C PHE A 119 -1.68 10.72 3.55
N VAL A 120 -1.23 11.89 3.09
CA VAL A 120 -1.67 13.19 3.63
C VAL A 120 -2.23 14.11 2.55
N TYR A 121 -3.14 14.99 2.93
CA TYR A 121 -3.67 16.04 2.06
C TYR A 121 -3.26 17.42 2.58
N PRO A 122 -2.64 18.27 1.72
CA PRO A 122 -1.98 19.50 2.14
C PRO A 122 -2.88 20.53 2.81
N GLU A 123 -4.17 20.61 2.45
CA GLU A 123 -5.08 21.64 2.96
C GLU A 123 -5.17 21.67 4.49
N THR A 124 -5.08 20.52 5.15
CA THR A 124 -5.21 20.44 6.60
C THR A 124 -3.87 20.54 7.35
N ILE A 125 -2.74 20.28 6.67
CA ILE A 125 -1.43 20.26 7.34
C ILE A 125 -1.06 21.64 7.88
N SER A 126 -0.83 21.72 9.19
CA SER A 126 -0.58 22.94 9.97
C SER A 126 -1.79 23.87 10.16
N GLU A 127 -2.93 23.57 9.56
CA GLU A 127 -4.15 24.40 9.64
C GLU A 127 -5.26 23.70 10.46
N GLY A 128 -5.34 22.39 10.39
CA GLY A 128 -6.37 21.61 11.10
C GLY A 128 -6.05 21.43 12.59
N LYS A 129 -7.05 21.57 13.46
CA LYS A 129 -6.92 21.47 14.93
C LYS A 129 -6.26 20.16 15.41
N HIS A 130 -6.40 19.09 14.66
CA HIS A 130 -5.88 17.74 15.00
C HIS A 130 -5.05 17.14 13.86
N ALA A 131 -4.56 18.00 12.97
CA ALA A 131 -3.71 17.62 11.87
C ALA A 131 -2.23 17.72 12.24
N LEU A 132 -1.41 16.92 11.59
CA LEU A 132 0.04 17.07 11.64
C LEU A 132 0.47 18.44 11.13
N THR A 133 1.56 18.94 11.68
CA THR A 133 2.26 20.09 11.13
C THR A 133 3.32 19.66 10.12
N TRP A 134 3.74 20.58 9.24
CA TRP A 134 4.86 20.34 8.31
C TRP A 134 6.15 19.92 9.03
N ASN A 135 6.41 20.48 10.21
CA ASN A 135 7.57 20.10 11.02
C ASN A 135 7.45 18.66 11.53
N GLN A 136 6.29 18.27 12.04
CA GLN A 136 6.03 16.89 12.48
C GLN A 136 6.16 15.90 11.32
N LEU A 137 5.67 16.24 10.13
CA LEU A 137 5.87 15.39 8.94
C LEU A 137 7.35 15.19 8.61
N LYS A 138 8.17 16.27 8.65
CA LYS A 138 9.61 16.17 8.46
C LYS A 138 10.29 15.33 9.55
N GLU A 139 9.87 15.46 10.79
CA GLU A 139 10.38 14.63 11.88
C GLU A 139 10.04 13.16 11.69
N LEU A 140 8.80 12.84 11.29
CA LEU A 140 8.38 11.48 10.95
C LEU A 140 9.25 10.92 9.82
N GLN A 141 9.43 11.67 8.74
CA GLN A 141 10.27 11.29 7.60
C GLN A 141 11.73 11.06 8.00
N ASN A 142 12.30 11.93 8.85
CA ASN A 142 13.69 11.85 9.32
C ASN A 142 13.93 10.62 10.23
N THR A 143 12.90 9.98 10.75
CA THR A 143 13.07 8.68 11.45
C THR A 143 13.51 7.56 10.51
N GLY A 144 13.32 7.70 9.20
CA GLY A 144 13.49 6.63 8.21
C GLY A 144 12.41 5.55 8.25
N LEU A 145 11.42 5.67 9.16
CA LEU A 145 10.34 4.69 9.32
C LEU A 145 9.04 5.13 8.63
N PHE A 146 8.90 6.42 8.30
CA PHE A 146 7.72 6.95 7.63
C PHE A 146 8.05 7.43 6.22
N ASP A 147 7.28 6.92 5.25
CA ASP A 147 7.23 7.43 3.87
C ASP A 147 5.95 8.27 3.72
N ILE A 148 6.08 9.53 3.29
CA ILE A 148 4.95 10.46 3.17
C ILE A 148 4.52 10.51 1.72
N GLN A 149 3.22 10.28 1.46
CA GLN A 149 2.64 10.20 0.12
C GLN A 149 1.32 10.99 0.03
N GLY A 150 0.73 11.08 -1.17
CA GLY A 150 -0.41 11.96 -1.44
C GLY A 150 -1.77 11.36 -1.12
N HIS A 151 -2.69 12.21 -0.60
CA HIS A 151 -4.11 11.88 -0.37
C HIS A 151 -5.05 12.93 -0.98
N THR A 152 -4.73 13.41 -2.20
CA THR A 152 -5.31 14.57 -2.88
C THR A 152 -5.01 15.89 -2.16
N TYR A 153 -5.64 17.00 -2.56
CA TYR A 153 -5.38 18.33 -1.97
C TYR A 153 -6.31 18.64 -0.80
N THR A 154 -7.61 18.38 -0.97
CA THR A 154 -8.68 18.78 -0.02
C THR A 154 -9.42 17.60 0.60
N HIS A 155 -9.04 16.37 0.27
CA HIS A 155 -9.77 15.16 0.67
C HIS A 155 -11.25 15.18 0.24
N SER A 156 -11.54 15.75 -0.94
CA SER A 156 -12.92 15.91 -1.42
C SER A 156 -13.53 14.62 -1.96
N ASN A 157 -14.86 14.53 -1.87
CA ASN A 157 -15.62 13.44 -2.48
C ASN A 157 -15.81 13.69 -3.98
N PHE A 158 -15.01 13.05 -4.81
CA PHE A 158 -15.03 13.20 -6.27
C PHE A 158 -16.39 12.93 -6.91
N LYS A 159 -17.22 12.05 -6.35
CA LYS A 159 -18.59 11.79 -6.88
C LYS A 159 -19.52 12.98 -6.66
N ILE A 160 -19.37 13.69 -5.54
CA ILE A 160 -20.14 14.91 -5.25
C ILE A 160 -19.63 16.04 -6.14
N GLU A 161 -18.32 16.27 -6.17
CA GLU A 161 -17.69 17.33 -6.97
C GLU A 161 -18.00 17.22 -8.46
N LYS A 162 -18.02 16.01 -8.99
CA LYS A 162 -18.39 15.74 -10.40
C LYS A 162 -19.83 16.16 -10.74
N LYS A 163 -20.75 16.03 -9.75
CA LYS A 163 -22.17 16.39 -9.95
C LYS A 163 -22.43 17.88 -9.83
N THR A 164 -21.60 18.60 -9.07
CA THR A 164 -21.83 20.02 -8.73
C THR A 164 -21.06 20.97 -9.63
N ARG A 165 -20.11 20.49 -10.43
CA ARG A 165 -19.25 21.31 -11.31
C ARG A 165 -19.61 21.11 -12.78
N SER A 166 -19.37 22.13 -13.61
CA SER A 166 -19.34 21.95 -15.05
C SER A 166 -18.18 21.02 -15.45
N PRO A 167 -18.22 20.36 -16.62
CA PRO A 167 -17.12 19.48 -17.07
C PRO A 167 -15.74 20.15 -17.03
N ALA A 168 -15.64 21.40 -17.51
CA ALA A 168 -14.38 22.16 -17.47
C ALA A 168 -13.98 22.54 -16.02
N GLY A 169 -14.96 22.87 -15.16
CA GLY A 169 -14.73 23.14 -13.74
C GLY A 169 -14.26 21.89 -12.99
N TYR A 170 -14.81 20.73 -13.29
CA TYR A 170 -14.39 19.47 -12.71
C TYR A 170 -12.97 19.09 -13.14
N ALA A 171 -12.62 19.25 -14.42
CA ALA A 171 -11.26 18.98 -14.89
C ALA A 171 -10.21 19.84 -14.17
N LYS A 172 -10.47 21.16 -14.03
CA LYS A 172 -9.60 22.07 -13.26
C LYS A 172 -9.47 21.64 -11.78
N PHE A 173 -10.59 21.25 -11.18
CA PHE A 173 -10.62 20.76 -9.81
C PHE A 173 -9.75 19.50 -9.66
N VAL A 174 -9.94 18.49 -10.53
CA VAL A 174 -9.14 17.24 -10.48
C VAL A 174 -7.66 17.51 -10.67
N THR A 175 -7.27 18.40 -11.58
CA THR A 175 -5.86 18.80 -11.75
C THR A 175 -5.28 19.38 -10.45
N ARG A 176 -6.02 20.27 -9.77
CA ARG A 176 -5.60 20.82 -8.48
C ARG A 176 -5.48 19.74 -7.40
N GLU A 177 -6.48 18.85 -7.32
CA GLU A 177 -6.49 17.78 -6.32
C GLU A 177 -5.31 16.83 -6.48
N LEU A 178 -4.90 16.53 -7.70
CA LEU A 178 -3.85 15.57 -7.98
C LEU A 178 -2.47 16.25 -8.14
N ALA A 179 -2.26 17.01 -9.20
CA ALA A 179 -0.97 17.65 -9.48
C ALA A 179 -0.63 18.76 -8.49
N GLY A 180 -1.63 19.55 -8.04
CA GLY A 180 -1.46 20.59 -7.04
C GLY A 180 -1.04 20.04 -5.69
N SER A 181 -1.70 18.99 -5.21
CA SER A 181 -1.34 18.29 -3.97
C SER A 181 0.10 17.78 -4.02
N LYS A 182 0.41 17.01 -5.07
CA LYS A 182 1.74 16.44 -5.29
C LYS A 182 2.82 17.52 -5.22
N LYS A 183 2.65 18.63 -5.95
CA LYS A 183 3.62 19.73 -5.98
C LYS A 183 3.86 20.30 -4.58
N ILE A 184 2.81 20.58 -3.82
CA ILE A 184 2.94 21.17 -2.49
C ILE A 184 3.64 20.22 -1.54
N LEU A 185 3.31 18.93 -1.55
CA LEU A 185 3.99 17.93 -0.73
C LEU A 185 5.47 17.83 -1.09
N GLU A 186 5.82 17.77 -2.39
CA GLU A 186 7.20 17.72 -2.84
C GLU A 186 8.00 18.97 -2.45
N ASP A 187 7.40 20.16 -2.58
CA ASP A 187 8.04 21.43 -2.21
C ASP A 187 8.33 21.50 -0.69
N HIS A 188 7.43 21.01 0.16
CA HIS A 188 7.61 21.05 1.62
C HIS A 188 8.52 19.95 2.15
N LEU A 189 8.45 18.74 1.58
CA LEU A 189 9.12 17.56 2.12
C LEU A 189 10.46 17.25 1.44
N GLY A 190 10.71 17.82 0.24
CA GLY A 190 11.92 17.58 -0.51
C GLY A 190 12.05 16.15 -1.07
N THR A 191 10.97 15.38 -1.07
CA THR A 191 10.93 13.99 -1.57
C THR A 191 9.92 13.86 -2.70
N LYS A 192 10.08 12.81 -3.53
CA LYS A 192 9.14 12.53 -4.61
C LYS A 192 7.85 11.89 -4.06
N ILE A 193 6.72 12.43 -4.48
CA ILE A 193 5.39 11.89 -4.18
C ILE A 193 4.91 11.13 -5.42
N THR A 194 4.89 9.81 -5.33
CA THR A 194 4.56 8.94 -6.47
C THR A 194 3.38 8.01 -6.22
N LEU A 195 2.92 7.95 -4.97
CA LEU A 195 1.81 7.11 -4.55
C LEU A 195 0.63 7.97 -4.10
N LEU A 196 -0.59 7.49 -4.35
CA LEU A 196 -1.82 8.17 -4.01
C LEU A 196 -2.77 7.23 -3.26
N ALA A 197 -3.39 7.67 -2.18
CA ALA A 197 -4.59 7.04 -1.66
C ALA A 197 -5.84 7.84 -2.10
N TRP A 198 -6.86 7.14 -2.60
CA TRP A 198 -8.10 7.77 -3.01
C TRP A 198 -8.97 8.11 -1.79
N PRO A 199 -9.36 9.38 -1.58
CA PRO A 199 -10.31 9.75 -0.53
C PRO A 199 -11.61 8.93 -0.64
N PHE A 200 -12.07 8.36 0.46
CA PHE A 200 -13.25 7.48 0.52
C PHE A 200 -13.16 6.23 -0.37
N GLY A 201 -11.98 5.91 -0.92
CA GLY A 201 -11.80 4.86 -1.92
C GLY A 201 -12.49 5.18 -3.26
N ILE A 202 -12.79 6.44 -3.56
CA ILE A 202 -13.52 6.86 -4.77
C ILE A 202 -12.57 7.10 -5.92
N TYR A 203 -12.71 6.30 -6.96
CA TYR A 203 -12.00 6.45 -8.24
C TYR A 203 -12.90 6.08 -9.42
N ASP A 204 -12.53 6.47 -10.62
CA ASP A 204 -13.08 6.03 -11.91
C ASP A 204 -11.97 6.10 -12.97
N ASP A 205 -12.22 5.57 -14.17
CA ASP A 205 -11.21 5.54 -15.25
C ASP A 205 -10.65 6.93 -15.59
N TYR A 206 -11.45 7.99 -15.47
CA TYR A 206 -10.99 9.37 -15.69
C TYR A 206 -10.00 9.79 -14.60
N LEU A 207 -10.33 9.56 -13.33
CA LEU A 207 -9.46 9.88 -12.19
C LEU A 207 -8.15 9.08 -12.23
N GLU A 208 -8.21 7.79 -12.57
CA GLU A 208 -7.02 6.96 -12.75
C GLU A 208 -6.08 7.53 -13.83
N GLN A 209 -6.63 7.98 -14.98
CA GLN A 209 -5.85 8.59 -16.04
C GLN A 209 -5.24 9.93 -15.61
N GLU A 210 -5.99 10.78 -14.94
CA GLU A 210 -5.49 12.08 -14.46
C GLU A 210 -4.43 11.92 -13.36
N ALA A 211 -4.54 10.91 -12.49
CA ALA A 211 -3.50 10.58 -11.52
C ALA A 211 -2.21 10.14 -12.20
N ALA A 212 -2.30 9.28 -13.22
CA ALA A 212 -1.13 8.88 -14.02
C ALA A 212 -0.48 10.09 -14.73
N LYS A 213 -1.28 10.99 -15.33
CA LYS A 213 -0.79 12.24 -15.95
C LYS A 213 -0.12 13.17 -14.93
N ALA A 214 -0.61 13.22 -13.70
CA ALA A 214 0.00 13.97 -12.61
C ALA A 214 1.33 13.36 -12.12
N GLY A 215 1.68 12.15 -12.60
CA GLY A 215 2.95 11.46 -12.28
C GLY A 215 2.86 10.56 -11.05
N TYR A 216 1.65 10.15 -10.64
CA TYR A 216 1.51 9.03 -9.72
C TYR A 216 1.75 7.71 -10.46
N THR A 217 2.45 6.80 -9.82
CA THR A 217 2.80 5.49 -10.40
C THR A 217 1.91 4.37 -9.90
N MET A 218 1.29 4.57 -8.74
CA MET A 218 0.31 3.65 -8.17
C MET A 218 -0.65 4.40 -7.25
N ALA A 219 -1.92 3.95 -7.22
CA ALA A 219 -2.92 4.49 -6.31
C ALA A 219 -3.71 3.37 -5.61
N PHE A 220 -4.22 3.70 -4.43
CA PHE A 220 -4.81 2.73 -3.49
C PHE A 220 -6.24 3.11 -3.15
N SER A 221 -7.12 2.11 -3.20
CA SER A 221 -8.52 2.19 -2.76
C SER A 221 -8.70 1.60 -1.35
N ILE A 222 -9.94 1.38 -0.94
CA ILE A 222 -10.33 0.64 0.26
C ILE A 222 -11.32 -0.50 -0.10
N ASP A 223 -11.12 -1.16 -1.23
CA ASP A 223 -12.02 -2.19 -1.78
C ASP A 223 -11.99 -3.53 -1.02
N TYR A 224 -11.33 -3.58 0.10
CA TYR A 224 -11.32 -4.70 1.05
C TYR A 224 -10.83 -6.04 0.49
N HIS A 225 -9.74 -5.98 -0.27
CA HIS A 225 -9.01 -7.13 -0.82
C HIS A 225 -7.51 -7.01 -0.58
N THR A 226 -6.79 -8.10 -0.83
CA THR A 226 -5.32 -8.09 -0.92
C THR A 226 -4.88 -7.48 -2.24
N ALA A 227 -3.86 -6.64 -2.22
CA ALA A 227 -3.23 -6.12 -3.44
C ALA A 227 -2.47 -7.24 -4.17
N ASN A 228 -2.54 -7.25 -5.49
CA ASN A 228 -1.82 -8.19 -6.34
C ASN A 228 -1.72 -7.67 -7.79
N LYS A 229 -0.96 -8.37 -8.63
CA LYS A 229 -0.72 -7.97 -10.02
C LYS A 229 -1.94 -8.03 -10.95
N SER A 230 -3.09 -8.56 -10.50
CA SER A 230 -4.31 -8.60 -11.33
C SER A 230 -5.11 -7.31 -11.28
N TYR A 231 -4.88 -6.46 -10.27
CA TYR A 231 -5.50 -5.14 -10.19
C TYR A 231 -4.73 -4.11 -11.01
N LYS A 232 -5.45 -3.09 -11.50
CA LYS A 232 -4.83 -1.93 -12.17
C LYS A 232 -3.90 -1.20 -11.21
N PRO A 233 -2.79 -0.60 -11.68
CA PRO A 233 -1.88 0.16 -10.82
C PRO A 233 -2.56 1.29 -10.04
N MET A 234 -3.59 1.94 -10.62
CA MET A 234 -4.28 3.09 -10.01
C MET A 234 -5.45 2.72 -9.10
N SER A 235 -5.68 1.43 -8.83
CA SER A 235 -6.77 0.96 -7.97
C SER A 235 -6.41 -0.30 -7.17
N GLN A 236 -5.22 -0.32 -6.59
CA GLN A 236 -4.82 -1.40 -5.71
C GLN A 236 -5.62 -1.38 -4.41
N PRO A 237 -6.23 -2.50 -4.01
CA PRO A 237 -7.09 -2.54 -2.83
C PRO A 237 -6.32 -2.51 -1.51
N ARG A 238 -6.97 -1.99 -0.47
CA ARG A 238 -6.50 -2.01 0.92
C ARG A 238 -7.61 -2.46 1.86
N PHE A 239 -7.21 -2.89 3.04
CA PHE A 239 -8.14 -3.20 4.14
C PHE A 239 -8.19 -2.04 5.13
N MET A 240 -9.34 -1.40 5.25
CA MET A 240 -9.56 -0.40 6.28
C MET A 240 -9.69 -1.05 7.65
N ILE A 241 -8.87 -0.61 8.61
CA ILE A 241 -8.87 -1.08 10.01
C ILE A 241 -9.65 -0.11 10.87
N ILE A 242 -10.72 -0.61 11.48
CA ILE A 242 -11.66 0.19 12.27
C ILE A 242 -11.80 -0.34 13.70
N GLN A 243 -12.25 0.50 14.61
CA GLN A 243 -12.32 0.21 16.05
C GLN A 243 -13.20 -1.01 16.40
N GLY A 244 -14.31 -1.21 15.72
CA GLY A 244 -15.24 -2.31 16.00
C GLY A 244 -14.75 -3.72 15.62
N GLN A 245 -13.64 -3.82 14.89
CA GLN A 245 -13.12 -5.11 14.45
C GLN A 245 -12.44 -5.87 15.58
N SER A 246 -12.87 -7.12 15.82
CA SER A 246 -12.20 -8.01 16.79
C SER A 246 -10.83 -8.45 16.28
N MET A 247 -9.96 -8.98 17.17
CA MET A 247 -8.70 -9.62 16.73
C MET A 247 -8.98 -10.80 15.79
N LYS A 248 -10.07 -11.54 15.98
CA LYS A 248 -10.49 -12.61 15.06
C LYS A 248 -10.78 -12.06 13.66
N THR A 249 -11.47 -10.93 13.56
CA THR A 249 -11.73 -10.22 12.29
C THR A 249 -10.42 -9.74 11.67
N PHE A 250 -9.54 -9.14 12.45
CA PHE A 250 -8.21 -8.70 11.98
C PHE A 250 -7.42 -9.88 11.38
N VAL A 251 -7.35 -11.00 12.08
CA VAL A 251 -6.67 -12.21 11.58
C VAL A 251 -7.32 -12.73 10.30
N SER A 252 -8.65 -12.73 10.21
CA SER A 252 -9.36 -13.14 8.99
C SER A 252 -9.01 -12.26 7.78
N ILE A 253 -8.92 -10.94 7.98
CA ILE A 253 -8.54 -9.98 6.95
C ILE A 253 -7.16 -10.32 6.36
N ILE A 254 -6.17 -10.45 7.22
CA ILE A 254 -4.78 -10.65 6.79
C ILE A 254 -4.51 -12.06 6.26
N SER A 255 -5.33 -13.05 6.62
CA SER A 255 -5.25 -14.41 6.11
C SER A 255 -5.90 -14.58 4.74
N GLY A 256 -6.43 -13.50 4.13
CA GLY A 256 -7.14 -13.57 2.84
C GLY A 256 -8.49 -14.30 2.91
N ALA A 257 -8.96 -14.66 4.10
CA ALA A 257 -10.29 -15.21 4.28
C ALA A 257 -11.31 -14.09 4.04
N LYS A 258 -12.25 -14.29 3.11
CA LYS A 258 -13.35 -13.34 2.87
C LYS A 258 -14.06 -13.05 4.19
N ALA A 259 -13.90 -11.85 4.72
CA ALA A 259 -14.71 -11.41 5.83
C ALA A 259 -16.17 -11.39 5.34
N LYS A 260 -16.99 -12.28 5.88
CA LYS A 260 -18.44 -12.17 5.69
C LYS A 260 -18.86 -10.86 6.34
N HIS A 261 -19.34 -9.92 5.55
CA HIS A 261 -20.05 -8.76 6.07
C HIS A 261 -21.30 -9.29 6.78
N THR A 262 -21.30 -9.22 8.10
CA THR A 262 -22.49 -9.38 8.96
C THR A 262 -23.01 -8.00 9.30
#